data_c4cdb87ff9bb7847c6984a3b513f365b
#
_entry.id   c4cdb87ff9bb7847c6984a3b513f365b
#
_cell.length_a   1.000
_cell.length_b   1.000
_cell.length_c   1.000
_cell.angle_alpha   90.00
_cell.angle_beta   90.00
_cell.angle_gamma   90.00
#
_symmetry.space_group_name_H-M   'P 1'
#
loop_
_entity.id
_entity.type
_entity.pdbx_description
1 polymer ?
#
loop_
_entity_poly.entity_id
_entity_poly.type
_entity_poly.pdbx_seq_one_letter_code
_entity_poly.pdbx_strand_id
1 'polypeptide(L)'
;MLPKRLHEPLNRHLRRVKVLHEEDIAEGFGTVHMPDALDRKYPNASSEWRWQCVFPSTRRSTAPRSGAVHRHHRSDSAVQRAFKTVADEIQLPTRATCHTLRHSFATHLIEDGYGIRTVQELLGHESVETTMRYVHLLTRGGRGVESLLESL
;
A
#
# COMPACT_ATOMS: atom_id res chain seq x y z
N MET A 1 -3.44 6.12 -8.84
CA MET A 1 -3.95 5.35 -10.01
C MET A 1 -3.22 4.01 -10.06
N LEU A 2 -3.91 2.89 -10.26
CA LEU A 2 -3.29 1.57 -10.35
C LEU A 2 -2.71 1.35 -11.75
N PRO A 3 -1.42 1.01 -11.92
CA PRO A 3 -0.83 0.74 -13.24
C PRO A 3 -1.54 -0.42 -13.96
N LYS A 4 -1.79 -0.25 -15.27
CA LYS A 4 -2.54 -1.24 -16.07
C LYS A 4 -1.93 -2.65 -16.00
N ARG A 5 -0.59 -2.76 -15.97
CA ARG A 5 0.11 -4.05 -15.86
C ARG A 5 -0.14 -4.81 -14.56
N LEU A 6 -0.67 -4.15 -13.53
CA LEU A 6 -1.03 -4.79 -12.26
C LEU A 6 -2.49 -5.27 -12.23
N HIS A 7 -3.33 -4.89 -13.19
CA HIS A 7 -4.75 -5.25 -13.19
C HIS A 7 -4.94 -6.77 -13.24
N GLU A 8 -4.29 -7.46 -14.21
CA GLU A 8 -4.45 -8.90 -14.35
C GLU A 8 -3.83 -9.71 -13.19
N PRO A 9 -2.60 -9.42 -12.72
CA PRO A 9 -2.08 -10.05 -11.51
C PRO A 9 -2.97 -9.85 -10.28
N LEU A 10 -3.50 -8.64 -10.08
CA LEU A 10 -4.38 -8.34 -8.95
C LEU A 10 -5.73 -9.07 -9.07
N ASN A 11 -6.33 -9.10 -10.27
CA ASN A 11 -7.56 -9.85 -10.50
C ASN A 11 -7.39 -11.35 -10.24
N ARG A 12 -6.25 -11.92 -10.63
CA ARG A 12 -5.91 -13.32 -10.35
C ARG A 12 -5.73 -13.56 -8.85
N HIS A 13 -5.10 -12.62 -8.16
CA HIS A 13 -4.97 -12.65 -6.72
C HIS A 13 -6.35 -12.57 -6.03
N LEU A 14 -7.21 -11.63 -6.41
CA LEU A 14 -8.55 -11.47 -5.84
C LEU A 14 -9.43 -12.70 -6.04
N ARG A 15 -9.33 -13.40 -7.19
CA ARG A 15 -10.03 -14.68 -7.39
C ARG A 15 -9.59 -15.75 -6.36
N ARG A 16 -8.29 -15.85 -6.06
CA ARG A 16 -7.80 -16.76 -5.02
C ARG A 16 -8.26 -16.37 -3.62
N VAL A 17 -8.22 -15.06 -3.31
CA VAL A 17 -8.71 -14.56 -2.02
C VAL A 17 -10.21 -14.80 -1.86
N LYS A 18 -10.98 -14.71 -2.94
CA LYS A 18 -12.41 -14.99 -2.91
C LYS A 18 -12.71 -16.47 -2.56
N VAL A 19 -12.00 -17.40 -3.17
CA VAL A 19 -12.11 -18.85 -2.82
C VAL A 19 -11.77 -19.04 -1.34
N LEU A 20 -10.67 -18.47 -0.87
CA LEU A 20 -10.27 -18.56 0.54
C LEU A 20 -11.32 -17.97 1.50
N HIS A 21 -11.98 -16.89 1.10
CA HIS A 21 -13.06 -16.29 1.88
C HIS A 21 -14.30 -17.19 1.91
N GLU A 22 -14.67 -17.80 0.79
CA GLU A 22 -15.79 -18.76 0.70
C GLU A 22 -15.55 -20.00 1.57
N GLU A 23 -14.31 -20.51 1.61
CA GLU A 23 -13.88 -21.57 2.53
C GLU A 23 -13.98 -21.12 3.99
N ASP A 24 -13.47 -19.91 4.32
CA ASP A 24 -13.56 -19.36 5.67
C ASP A 24 -15.02 -19.17 6.12
N ILE A 25 -15.91 -18.73 5.23
CA ILE A 25 -17.36 -18.63 5.53
C ILE A 25 -17.95 -20.01 5.82
N ALA A 26 -17.68 -21.01 4.99
CA ALA A 26 -18.19 -22.37 5.17
C ALA A 26 -17.78 -22.99 6.51
N GLU A 27 -16.60 -22.59 7.03
CA GLU A 27 -16.09 -23.04 8.33
C GLU A 27 -16.48 -22.10 9.51
N GLY A 28 -17.25 -21.02 9.25
CA GLY A 28 -17.71 -20.09 10.29
C GLY A 28 -16.72 -18.99 10.66
N PHE A 29 -15.65 -18.77 9.89
CA PHE A 29 -14.57 -17.80 10.16
C PHE A 29 -14.45 -16.66 9.16
N GLY A 30 -15.38 -16.56 8.20
CA GLY A 30 -15.33 -15.61 7.07
C GLY A 30 -15.68 -14.15 7.41
N THR A 31 -15.56 -13.73 8.68
CA THR A 31 -15.83 -12.35 9.10
C THR A 31 -14.55 -11.53 9.20
N VAL A 32 -14.68 -10.21 9.03
CA VAL A 32 -13.63 -9.23 9.33
C VAL A 32 -14.04 -8.31 10.47
N HIS A 33 -13.05 -7.77 11.17
CA HIS A 33 -13.34 -6.74 12.18
C HIS A 33 -13.85 -5.47 11.51
N MET A 34 -15.04 -5.02 11.93
CA MET A 34 -15.64 -3.77 11.49
C MET A 34 -15.53 -2.74 12.61
N PRO A 35 -15.25 -1.45 12.29
CA PRO A 35 -15.38 -0.37 13.26
C PRO A 35 -16.82 -0.31 13.80
N ASP A 36 -16.98 -0.06 15.11
CA ASP A 36 -18.26 -0.11 15.83
C ASP A 36 -19.42 0.64 15.14
N ALA A 37 -19.12 1.80 14.55
CA ALA A 37 -20.13 2.59 13.84
C ALA A 37 -20.60 1.92 12.54
N LEU A 38 -19.68 1.26 11.81
CA LEU A 38 -20.00 0.53 10.58
C LEU A 38 -20.69 -0.79 10.87
N ASP A 39 -20.27 -1.49 11.91
CA ASP A 39 -20.87 -2.76 12.33
C ASP A 39 -22.36 -2.57 12.70
N ARG A 40 -22.68 -1.51 13.44
CA ARG A 40 -24.07 -1.14 13.76
C ARG A 40 -24.88 -0.72 12.53
N LYS A 41 -24.27 -0.01 11.58
CA LYS A 41 -24.93 0.47 10.36
C LYS A 41 -25.17 -0.65 9.34
N TYR A 42 -24.24 -1.61 9.27
CA TYR A 42 -24.24 -2.68 8.30
C TYR A 42 -23.98 -4.03 8.97
N PRO A 43 -24.98 -4.64 9.65
CA PRO A 43 -24.79 -5.84 10.50
C PRO A 43 -24.18 -7.05 9.79
N ASN A 44 -24.38 -7.18 8.46
CA ASN A 44 -23.87 -8.30 7.66
C ASN A 44 -22.56 -7.99 6.93
N ALA A 45 -22.08 -6.74 7.02
CA ALA A 45 -20.93 -6.28 6.24
C ALA A 45 -19.64 -7.07 6.56
N SER A 46 -19.48 -7.51 7.80
CA SER A 46 -18.29 -8.25 8.23
C SER A 46 -18.05 -9.54 7.44
N SER A 47 -19.10 -10.17 6.92
CA SER A 47 -19.02 -11.39 6.10
C SER A 47 -19.10 -11.15 4.59
N GLU A 48 -19.43 -9.94 4.15
CA GLU A 48 -19.56 -9.64 2.74
C GLU A 48 -18.20 -9.49 2.06
N TRP A 49 -18.08 -10.03 0.84
CA TRP A 49 -16.86 -10.00 0.02
C TRP A 49 -16.25 -8.60 -0.13
N ARG A 50 -17.05 -7.56 -0.35
CA ARG A 50 -16.58 -6.17 -0.57
C ARG A 50 -15.85 -5.56 0.62
N TRP A 51 -15.98 -6.14 1.82
CA TRP A 51 -15.32 -5.66 3.03
C TRP A 51 -14.10 -6.50 3.42
N GLN A 52 -13.81 -7.55 2.64
CA GLN A 52 -12.68 -8.42 2.94
C GLN A 52 -11.34 -7.77 2.60
N CYS A 53 -10.30 -8.22 3.30
CA CYS A 53 -8.94 -7.75 3.06
C CYS A 53 -8.45 -8.17 1.67
N VAL A 54 -7.93 -7.23 0.89
CA VAL A 54 -7.30 -7.53 -0.42
C VAL A 54 -6.09 -8.45 -0.25
N PHE A 55 -5.33 -8.26 0.83
CA PHE A 55 -4.17 -9.09 1.18
C PHE A 55 -4.37 -9.75 2.55
N PRO A 56 -5.14 -10.84 2.63
CA PRO A 56 -5.38 -11.54 3.88
C PRO A 56 -4.13 -12.27 4.37
N SER A 57 -4.06 -12.49 5.68
CA SER A 57 -3.05 -13.33 6.30
C SER A 57 -3.21 -14.79 5.82
N THR A 58 -2.10 -15.54 5.78
CA THR A 58 -2.13 -16.98 5.49
C THR A 58 -2.75 -17.81 6.61
N ARG A 59 -2.81 -17.27 7.83
CA ARG A 59 -3.35 -17.95 9.02
C ARG A 59 -4.49 -17.13 9.61
N ARG A 60 -5.46 -17.83 10.19
CA ARG A 60 -6.47 -17.23 11.07
C ARG A 60 -5.83 -16.91 12.42
N SER A 61 -6.35 -15.93 13.10
CA SER A 61 -5.90 -15.54 14.45
C SER A 61 -7.08 -15.05 15.28
N THR A 62 -6.97 -15.20 16.58
CA THR A 62 -7.97 -14.70 17.52
C THR A 62 -7.81 -13.19 17.71
N ALA A 63 -8.88 -12.43 17.55
CA ALA A 63 -8.89 -11.00 17.81
C ALA A 63 -8.77 -10.76 19.32
N PRO A 64 -7.78 -9.96 19.79
CA PRO A 64 -7.53 -9.79 21.23
C PRO A 64 -8.71 -9.17 22.00
N ARG A 65 -9.53 -8.35 21.32
CA ARG A 65 -10.64 -7.63 21.95
C ARG A 65 -11.96 -8.43 21.97
N SER A 66 -12.27 -9.12 20.88
CA SER A 66 -13.55 -9.82 20.74
C SER A 66 -13.46 -11.32 21.01
N GLY A 67 -12.27 -11.92 21.02
CA GLY A 67 -12.08 -13.36 21.05
C GLY A 67 -12.48 -14.06 19.75
N ALA A 68 -13.02 -13.36 18.77
CA ALA A 68 -13.43 -13.93 17.49
C ALA A 68 -12.21 -14.39 16.69
N VAL A 69 -12.35 -15.57 16.05
CA VAL A 69 -11.33 -16.10 15.15
C VAL A 69 -11.67 -15.68 13.73
N HIS A 70 -10.76 -14.96 13.08
CA HIS A 70 -10.90 -14.55 11.68
C HIS A 70 -9.54 -14.35 11.01
N ARG A 71 -9.57 -14.09 9.72
CA ARG A 71 -8.37 -13.84 8.92
C ARG A 71 -8.12 -12.35 8.82
N HIS A 72 -7.09 -11.86 9.52
CA HIS A 72 -6.66 -10.47 9.43
C HIS A 72 -5.96 -10.16 8.10
N HIS A 73 -5.68 -8.88 7.85
CA HIS A 73 -4.77 -8.47 6.78
C HIS A 73 -3.34 -8.99 7.03
N ARG A 74 -2.56 -9.09 5.98
CA ARG A 74 -1.14 -9.41 6.08
C ARG A 74 -0.41 -8.31 6.83
N SER A 75 0.43 -8.66 7.81
CA SER A 75 1.15 -7.67 8.61
C SER A 75 2.20 -6.91 7.79
N ASP A 76 2.42 -5.64 8.12
CA ASP A 76 3.46 -4.80 7.50
C ASP A 76 4.83 -5.44 7.60
N SER A 77 5.14 -6.05 8.74
CA SER A 77 6.40 -6.77 8.96
C SER A 77 6.59 -7.96 8.00
N ALA A 78 5.51 -8.61 7.55
CA ALA A 78 5.60 -9.68 6.57
C ALA A 78 5.98 -9.14 5.19
N VAL A 79 5.43 -7.98 4.79
CA VAL A 79 5.77 -7.30 3.53
C VAL A 79 7.22 -6.79 3.58
N GLN A 80 7.61 -6.18 4.70
CA GLN A 80 8.98 -5.69 4.89
C GLN A 80 10.02 -6.82 4.84
N ARG A 81 9.73 -7.98 5.46
CA ARG A 81 10.62 -9.15 5.39
C ARG A 81 10.73 -9.69 3.97
N ALA A 82 9.61 -9.83 3.26
CA ALA A 82 9.62 -10.30 1.87
C ALA A 82 10.43 -9.35 0.97
N PHE A 83 10.25 -8.04 1.15
CA PHE A 83 11.03 -7.04 0.43
C PHE A 83 12.53 -7.17 0.75
N LYS A 84 12.88 -7.30 2.04
CA LYS A 84 14.28 -7.45 2.46
C LYS A 84 14.91 -8.70 1.84
N THR A 85 14.22 -9.84 1.86
CA THR A 85 14.72 -11.08 1.24
C THR A 85 15.07 -10.85 -0.24
N VAL A 86 14.16 -10.24 -1.01
CA VAL A 86 14.41 -9.95 -2.42
C VAL A 86 15.56 -8.96 -2.61
N ALA A 87 15.62 -7.90 -1.78
CA ALA A 87 16.70 -6.91 -1.83
C ALA A 87 18.07 -7.53 -1.55
N ASP A 88 18.13 -8.46 -0.59
CA ASP A 88 19.35 -9.21 -0.25
C ASP A 88 19.75 -10.18 -1.39
N GLU A 89 18.78 -10.89 -2.00
CA GLU A 89 19.01 -11.81 -3.13
C GLU A 89 19.59 -11.10 -4.35
N ILE A 90 19.10 -9.90 -4.69
CA ILE A 90 19.62 -9.10 -5.82
C ILE A 90 20.81 -8.23 -5.45
N GLN A 91 21.32 -8.35 -4.23
CA GLN A 91 22.50 -7.65 -3.73
C GLN A 91 22.44 -6.13 -3.95
N LEU A 92 21.31 -5.51 -3.57
CA LEU A 92 21.19 -4.06 -3.65
C LEU A 92 22.32 -3.37 -2.85
N PRO A 93 23.05 -2.40 -3.45
CA PRO A 93 24.23 -1.79 -2.83
C PRO A 93 23.87 -0.91 -1.60
N THR A 94 22.61 -0.65 -1.37
CA THR A 94 22.11 0.20 -0.29
C THR A 94 21.08 -0.56 0.55
N ARG A 95 20.93 -0.17 1.81
CA ARG A 95 19.85 -0.67 2.69
C ARG A 95 18.51 -0.16 2.21
N ALA A 96 17.97 -0.79 1.16
CA ALA A 96 16.65 -0.45 0.65
C ALA A 96 15.55 -0.99 1.57
N THR A 97 14.47 -0.24 1.69
CA THR A 97 13.26 -0.58 2.45
C THR A 97 12.01 -0.28 1.61
N CYS A 98 10.83 -0.70 2.07
CA CYS A 98 9.58 -0.28 1.42
C CYS A 98 9.44 1.26 1.37
N HIS A 99 9.97 1.96 2.36
CA HIS A 99 10.03 3.44 2.35
C HIS A 99 10.95 3.98 1.25
N THR A 100 12.06 3.30 0.97
CA THR A 100 12.96 3.66 -0.13
C THR A 100 12.23 3.61 -1.47
N LEU A 101 11.42 2.58 -1.73
CA LEU A 101 10.59 2.50 -2.93
C LEU A 101 9.58 3.66 -3.02
N ARG A 102 8.94 4.00 -1.91
CA ARG A 102 8.03 5.15 -1.85
C ARG A 102 8.75 6.46 -2.13
N HIS A 103 9.96 6.64 -1.60
CA HIS A 103 10.79 7.80 -1.89
C HIS A 103 11.17 7.87 -3.37
N SER A 104 11.67 6.78 -3.95
CA SER A 104 12.00 6.72 -5.38
C SER A 104 10.79 7.04 -6.26
N PHE A 105 9.62 6.49 -5.94
CA PHE A 105 8.37 6.78 -6.66
C PHE A 105 8.04 8.27 -6.62
N ALA A 106 8.10 8.90 -5.44
CA ALA A 106 7.82 10.32 -5.29
C ALA A 106 8.81 11.20 -6.06
N THR A 107 10.10 10.86 -5.97
CA THR A 107 11.18 11.59 -6.66
C THR A 107 11.00 11.52 -8.17
N HIS A 108 10.80 10.32 -8.74
CA HIS A 108 10.58 10.16 -10.18
C HIS A 108 9.35 10.93 -10.68
N LEU A 109 8.24 10.94 -9.92
CA LEU A 109 7.07 11.74 -10.32
C LEU A 109 7.39 13.23 -10.40
N ILE A 110 8.17 13.76 -9.45
CA ILE A 110 8.55 15.18 -9.47
C ILE A 110 9.55 15.44 -10.61
N GLU A 111 10.48 14.54 -10.87
CA GLU A 111 11.41 14.60 -12.02
C GLU A 111 10.67 14.59 -13.35
N ASP A 112 9.59 13.82 -13.45
CA ASP A 112 8.70 13.76 -14.61
C ASP A 112 7.77 14.99 -14.74
N GLY A 113 7.92 16.00 -13.86
CA GLY A 113 7.19 17.27 -13.91
C GLY A 113 5.80 17.23 -13.27
N TYR A 114 5.44 16.17 -12.54
CA TYR A 114 4.17 16.16 -11.79
C TYR A 114 4.19 17.19 -10.67
N GLY A 115 3.11 17.97 -10.55
CA GLY A 115 2.95 18.95 -9.48
C GLY A 115 2.98 18.33 -8.10
N ILE A 116 3.61 19.01 -7.14
CA ILE A 116 3.77 18.53 -5.75
C ILE A 116 2.45 18.12 -5.09
N ARG A 117 1.35 18.80 -5.43
CA ARG A 117 0.02 18.50 -4.91
C ARG A 117 -0.48 17.14 -5.39
N THR A 118 -0.28 16.83 -6.66
CA THR A 118 -0.59 15.51 -7.24
C THR A 118 0.22 14.41 -6.55
N VAL A 119 1.51 14.66 -6.30
CA VAL A 119 2.38 13.71 -5.59
C VAL A 119 1.93 13.53 -4.14
N GLN A 120 1.54 14.62 -3.46
CA GLN A 120 0.98 14.57 -2.10
C GLN A 120 -0.26 13.67 -2.03
N GLU A 121 -1.21 13.87 -2.95
CA GLU A 121 -2.45 13.09 -3.01
C GLU A 121 -2.19 11.61 -3.30
N LEU A 122 -1.30 11.31 -4.25
CA LEU A 122 -0.91 9.92 -4.58
C LEU A 122 -0.22 9.21 -3.42
N LEU A 123 0.55 9.95 -2.63
CA LEU A 123 1.22 9.41 -1.45
C LEU A 123 0.30 9.35 -0.21
N GLY A 124 -0.84 10.03 -0.23
CA GLY A 124 -1.73 10.15 0.92
C GLY A 124 -1.10 10.91 2.10
N HIS A 125 -0.27 11.92 1.81
CA HIS A 125 0.31 12.76 2.87
C HIS A 125 -0.70 13.82 3.31
N GLU A 126 -0.95 13.93 4.60
CA GLU A 126 -1.82 14.95 5.19
C GLU A 126 -1.23 16.36 5.02
N SER A 127 0.10 16.49 5.10
CA SER A 127 0.81 17.76 4.95
C SER A 127 1.66 17.81 3.69
N VAL A 128 1.62 18.95 2.98
CA VAL A 128 2.51 19.26 1.85
C VAL A 128 3.98 19.28 2.27
N GLU A 129 4.28 19.70 3.50
CA GLU A 129 5.64 19.77 4.04
C GLU A 129 6.35 18.41 3.97
N THR A 130 5.60 17.32 4.22
CA THR A 130 6.14 15.96 4.08
C THR A 130 6.56 15.66 2.64
N THR A 131 5.84 16.21 1.66
CA THR A 131 6.12 16.04 0.23
C THR A 131 7.22 16.99 -0.25
N MET A 132 7.35 18.19 0.35
CA MET A 132 8.40 19.15 0.03
C MET A 132 9.82 18.61 0.24
N ARG A 133 10.01 17.63 1.11
CA ARG A 133 11.28 16.94 1.30
C ARG A 133 11.84 16.34 0.00
N TYR A 134 10.99 15.90 -0.90
CA TYR A 134 11.39 15.34 -2.19
C TYR A 134 11.87 16.41 -3.17
N VAL A 135 11.29 17.62 -3.13
CA VAL A 135 11.71 18.76 -3.94
C VAL A 135 13.12 19.21 -3.54
N HIS A 136 13.41 19.27 -2.25
CA HIS A 136 14.74 19.64 -1.76
C HIS A 136 15.85 18.64 -2.16
N LEU A 137 15.50 17.37 -2.39
CA LEU A 137 16.46 16.38 -2.89
C LEU A 137 16.84 16.65 -4.35
N LEU A 138 15.90 17.10 -5.16
CA LEU A 138 16.15 17.45 -6.57
C LEU A 138 16.98 18.71 -6.73
N THR A 139 16.72 19.73 -5.92
CA THR A 139 17.50 20.98 -5.94
C THR A 139 18.95 20.79 -5.48
N ARG A 140 19.22 19.78 -4.64
CA ARG A 140 20.61 19.44 -4.23
C ARG A 140 21.35 18.63 -5.30
N GLY A 141 20.66 18.02 -6.27
CA GLY A 141 21.25 17.21 -7.35
C GLY A 141 21.78 18.00 -8.56
N GLY A 142 21.89 19.33 -8.49
CA GLY A 142 22.59 20.14 -9.50
C GLY A 142 21.81 20.37 -10.80
N ARG A 143 20.55 19.97 -10.94
CA ARG A 143 19.67 20.47 -12.00
C ARG A 143 19.02 21.78 -11.51
N GLY A 144 19.84 22.85 -11.51
CA GLY A 144 19.37 24.20 -11.26
C GLY A 144 18.26 24.55 -12.25
N VAL A 145 17.30 25.33 -11.79
CA VAL A 145 16.33 26.00 -12.66
C VAL A 145 17.15 26.79 -13.68
N GLU A 146 17.16 26.38 -14.94
CA GLU A 146 17.70 27.19 -16.03
C GLU A 146 16.87 28.48 -16.06
N SER A 147 17.58 29.60 -16.00
CA SER A 147 16.94 30.90 -16.04
C SER A 147 16.21 31.04 -17.36
N LEU A 148 14.93 31.42 -17.34
CA LEU A 148 14.14 31.73 -18.54
C LEU A 148 14.79 32.80 -19.44
N LEU A 149 15.83 33.49 -18.92
CA LEU A 149 16.62 34.47 -19.67
C LEU A 149 17.73 33.85 -20.53
N GLU A 150 18.06 32.57 -20.36
CA GLU A 150 19.05 31.86 -21.19
C GLU A 150 18.43 31.23 -22.45
N SER A 151 17.10 31.27 -22.60
CA SER A 151 16.36 30.75 -23.74
C SER A 151 15.84 31.84 -24.70
N LEU A 152 16.29 33.10 -24.54
CA LEU A 152 16.08 34.23 -25.44
C LEU A 152 17.37 34.55 -26.20
#